data_725922b811d1564df4b3ecca1dc8cd3b
#
_entry.id   725922b811d1564df4b3ecca1dc8cd3b
#
_cell.length_a   1.000
_cell.length_b   1.000
_cell.length_c   1.000
_cell.angle_alpha   90.00
_cell.angle_beta   90.00
_cell.angle_gamma   90.00
#
_symmetry.space_group_name_H-M   'P 1'
#
loop_
_entity.id
_entity.type
_entity.pdbx_description
1 polymer ?
#
loop_
_entity_poly.entity_id
_entity_poly.type
_entity_poly.pdbx_seq_one_letter_code
_entity_poly.pdbx_strand_id
1 'polypeptide(L)'
;MSTHADDARFKLALEQWLLLHADDPTGVSFVEFAGHSCVVKRYRAKWFSPLIAGLKFAKVVVLSWLCWLLMGERPSPQRLLKNNLQDEAQRLVRLKDAGSSVPKVWYHAPEVLVLEYAGQDMPYLIRMATPEGRLGLMSRAAQELANFHRAGFVHGGAQLRNLMVSDDGTATRIDFEENIGEALSLPLAQAYDVFQMVSSMAGLRGHEFGLNERQMLCHQLLAGYLGANPDPMVRAQLISIEKHFAVIKKYLGWCLKSIPGRDIQGFLYVANTLRLSLCDE
;
A
#
# COMPACT_ATOMS: atom_id res chain seq x y z
N MET A 1 -8.24 -14.96 -33.27
CA MET A 1 -8.69 -16.36 -33.01
C MET A 1 -7.73 -17.15 -32.06
N SER A 2 -6.74 -16.54 -31.43
CA SER A 2 -5.77 -17.24 -30.53
C SER A 2 -6.23 -17.33 -29.04
N THR A 3 -7.14 -16.49 -28.60
CA THR A 3 -7.47 -16.28 -27.20
C THR A 3 -8.10 -17.49 -26.45
N HIS A 4 -8.97 -18.27 -27.14
CA HIS A 4 -9.63 -19.41 -26.47
C HIS A 4 -8.71 -20.63 -26.24
N ALA A 5 -7.75 -20.88 -27.15
CA ALA A 5 -6.81 -21.99 -26.98
C ALA A 5 -5.77 -21.68 -25.87
N ASP A 6 -5.37 -20.42 -25.77
CA ASP A 6 -4.41 -19.97 -24.75
C ASP A 6 -5.05 -19.95 -23.34
N ASP A 7 -6.31 -19.52 -23.23
CA ASP A 7 -7.08 -19.59 -21.98
C ASP A 7 -7.28 -21.03 -21.50
N ALA A 8 -7.53 -21.98 -22.41
CA ALA A 8 -7.69 -23.39 -22.07
C ALA A 8 -6.37 -24.01 -21.58
N ARG A 9 -5.24 -23.71 -22.23
CA ARG A 9 -3.91 -24.15 -21.80
C ARG A 9 -3.52 -23.56 -20.44
N PHE A 10 -3.81 -22.29 -20.25
CA PHE A 10 -3.59 -21.63 -18.96
C PHE A 10 -4.36 -22.30 -17.82
N LYS A 11 -5.65 -22.55 -18.00
CA LYS A 11 -6.50 -23.22 -17.00
C LYS A 11 -5.98 -24.61 -16.66
N LEU A 12 -5.63 -25.42 -17.67
CA LEU A 12 -5.11 -26.75 -17.45
C LEU A 12 -3.80 -26.74 -16.68
N ALA A 13 -2.86 -25.86 -17.05
CA ALA A 13 -1.59 -25.71 -16.35
C ALA A 13 -1.78 -25.27 -14.91
N LEU A 14 -2.69 -24.32 -14.67
CA LEU A 14 -3.05 -23.85 -13.34
C LEU A 14 -3.68 -24.95 -12.47
N GLU A 15 -4.63 -25.71 -13.00
CA GLU A 15 -5.28 -26.82 -12.28
C GLU A 15 -4.27 -27.90 -11.90
N GLN A 16 -3.41 -28.31 -12.82
CA GLN A 16 -2.32 -29.25 -12.53
C GLN A 16 -1.38 -28.73 -11.44
N TRP A 17 -0.99 -27.47 -11.52
CA TRP A 17 -0.11 -26.87 -10.53
C TRP A 17 -0.77 -26.80 -9.15
N LEU A 18 -2.06 -26.43 -9.08
CA LEU A 18 -2.82 -26.38 -7.83
C LEU A 18 -2.93 -27.75 -7.16
N LEU A 19 -3.11 -28.83 -7.94
CA LEU A 19 -3.14 -30.19 -7.44
C LEU A 19 -1.78 -30.63 -6.88
N LEU A 20 -0.70 -30.37 -7.62
CA LEU A 20 0.66 -30.76 -7.23
C LEU A 20 1.15 -30.03 -5.97
N HIS A 21 0.71 -28.79 -5.79
CA HIS A 21 1.13 -27.91 -4.69
C HIS A 21 0.04 -27.71 -3.64
N ALA A 22 -0.93 -28.64 -3.56
CA ALA A 22 -2.06 -28.51 -2.62
C ALA A 22 -1.60 -28.41 -1.16
N ASP A 23 -0.47 -29.03 -0.81
CA ASP A 23 0.08 -29.07 0.54
C ASP A 23 1.13 -28.00 0.84
N ASP A 24 1.42 -27.11 -0.10
CA ASP A 24 2.38 -26.04 0.08
C ASP A 24 2.03 -25.11 1.25
N PRO A 25 3.02 -24.59 1.96
CA PRO A 25 2.78 -23.68 3.08
C PRO A 25 2.17 -22.34 2.62
N THR A 26 1.54 -21.64 3.55
CA THR A 26 1.11 -20.24 3.35
C THR A 26 2.28 -19.38 2.87
N GLY A 27 2.08 -18.62 1.78
CA GLY A 27 3.11 -17.77 1.21
C GLY A 27 2.74 -17.20 -0.15
N VAL A 28 3.73 -16.55 -0.75
CA VAL A 28 3.66 -15.99 -2.11
C VAL A 28 4.68 -16.70 -2.97
N SER A 29 4.24 -17.19 -4.12
CA SER A 29 5.09 -17.87 -5.12
C SER A 29 4.96 -17.18 -6.46
N PHE A 30 6.07 -17.13 -7.21
CA PHE A 30 6.10 -16.64 -8.59
C PHE A 30 6.14 -17.86 -9.51
N VAL A 31 5.18 -17.95 -10.41
CA VAL A 31 4.99 -19.11 -11.30
C VAL A 31 4.61 -18.64 -12.70
N GLU A 32 5.02 -19.38 -13.70
CA GLU A 32 4.63 -19.15 -15.10
C GLU A 32 3.63 -20.22 -15.55
N PHE A 33 2.50 -19.80 -16.08
CA PHE A 33 1.47 -20.68 -16.66
C PHE A 33 1.25 -20.32 -18.13
N ALA A 34 1.60 -21.23 -19.02
CA ALA A 34 1.42 -21.06 -20.48
C ALA A 34 1.96 -19.71 -21.01
N GLY A 35 3.13 -19.28 -20.56
CA GLY A 35 3.77 -18.02 -20.97
C GLY A 35 3.27 -16.78 -20.20
N HIS A 36 2.38 -16.94 -19.23
CA HIS A 36 1.93 -15.84 -18.35
C HIS A 36 2.64 -15.90 -17.01
N SER A 37 3.38 -14.86 -16.66
CA SER A 37 3.96 -14.71 -15.32
C SER A 37 2.87 -14.39 -14.31
N CYS A 38 2.80 -15.15 -13.24
CA CYS A 38 1.77 -15.08 -12.21
C CYS A 38 2.34 -15.02 -10.80
N VAL A 39 1.59 -14.40 -9.92
CA VAL A 39 1.81 -14.39 -8.47
C VAL A 39 0.72 -15.23 -7.83
N VAL A 40 1.10 -16.27 -7.11
CA VAL A 40 0.18 -17.13 -6.36
C VAL A 40 0.30 -16.81 -4.88
N LYS A 41 -0.75 -16.25 -4.30
CA LYS A 41 -0.90 -16.05 -2.85
C LYS A 41 -1.63 -17.25 -2.26
N ARG A 42 -1.06 -17.90 -1.25
CA ARG A 42 -1.71 -18.98 -0.49
C ARG A 42 -1.91 -18.57 0.95
N TYR A 43 -3.10 -18.78 1.45
CA TYR A 43 -3.45 -18.53 2.82
C TYR A 43 -4.16 -19.76 3.40
N ARG A 44 -3.48 -20.51 4.25
CA ARG A 44 -4.15 -21.56 5.04
C ARG A 44 -4.75 -20.92 6.28
N ALA A 45 -6.05 -21.03 6.44
CA ALA A 45 -6.71 -20.69 7.69
C ALA A 45 -6.13 -21.60 8.79
N LYS A 46 -5.20 -21.07 9.59
CA LYS A 46 -4.79 -21.77 10.81
C LYS A 46 -6.01 -21.96 11.67
N TRP A 47 -6.23 -23.17 12.16
CA TRP A 47 -7.28 -23.48 13.14
C TRP A 47 -7.25 -22.41 14.22
N PHE A 48 -8.30 -21.60 14.27
CA PHE A 48 -8.37 -20.45 15.16
C PHE A 48 -8.50 -20.93 16.60
N SER A 49 -7.41 -20.95 17.34
CA SER A 49 -7.50 -20.89 18.78
C SER A 49 -8.25 -19.58 19.14
N PRO A 50 -9.28 -19.63 20.02
CA PRO A 50 -10.01 -18.44 20.49
C PRO A 50 -9.06 -17.39 21.09
N LEU A 51 -7.92 -17.81 21.61
CA LEU A 51 -6.86 -16.94 22.10
C LEU A 51 -6.23 -16.08 20.96
N ILE A 52 -5.96 -16.68 19.81
CA ILE A 52 -5.40 -15.97 18.64
C ILE A 52 -6.43 -14.98 18.07
N ALA A 53 -7.71 -15.38 18.05
CA ALA A 53 -8.79 -14.48 17.64
C ALA A 53 -8.91 -13.27 18.59
N GLY A 54 -8.81 -13.49 19.89
CA GLY A 54 -8.81 -12.45 20.91
C GLY A 54 -7.62 -11.49 20.77
N LEU A 55 -6.42 -12.01 20.51
CA LEU A 55 -5.22 -11.18 20.28
C LEU A 55 -5.33 -10.35 18.99
N LYS A 56 -5.87 -10.92 17.91
CA LYS A 56 -6.14 -10.18 16.67
C LYS A 56 -7.15 -9.05 16.91
N PHE A 57 -8.23 -9.33 17.62
CA PHE A 57 -9.24 -8.33 17.96
C PHE A 57 -8.65 -7.21 18.85
N ALA A 58 -7.88 -7.54 19.88
CA ALA A 58 -7.19 -6.56 20.73
C ALA A 58 -6.25 -5.67 19.92
N LYS A 59 -5.46 -6.25 18.98
CA LYS A 59 -4.59 -5.49 18.08
C LYS A 59 -5.39 -4.49 17.23
N VAL A 60 -6.53 -4.91 16.68
CA VAL A 60 -7.38 -4.05 15.85
C VAL A 60 -8.05 -2.95 16.68
N VAL A 61 -8.44 -3.23 17.92
CA VAL A 61 -8.95 -2.20 18.86
C VAL A 61 -7.88 -1.16 19.16
N VAL A 62 -6.65 -1.59 19.45
CA VAL A 62 -5.52 -0.68 19.65
C VAL A 62 -5.26 0.16 18.39
N LEU A 63 -5.28 -0.45 17.20
CA LEU A 63 -5.13 0.26 15.92
C LEU A 63 -6.25 1.30 15.73
N SER A 64 -7.51 0.94 16.01
CA SER A 64 -8.64 1.85 15.96
C SER A 64 -8.46 3.06 16.89
N TRP A 65 -7.93 2.83 18.09
CA TRP A 65 -7.59 3.89 19.06
C TRP A 65 -6.45 4.78 18.57
N LEU A 66 -5.40 4.19 17.99
CA LEU A 66 -4.29 4.94 17.39
C LEU A 66 -4.76 5.79 16.21
N CYS A 67 -5.63 5.25 15.35
CA CYS A 67 -6.23 6.04 14.28
C CYS A 67 -7.00 7.24 14.85
N TRP A 68 -7.80 7.04 15.89
CA TRP A 68 -8.50 8.16 16.53
C TRP A 68 -7.54 9.20 17.09
N LEU A 69 -6.48 8.78 17.77
CA LEU A 69 -5.48 9.68 18.35
C LEU A 69 -4.69 10.45 17.28
N LEU A 70 -4.37 9.78 16.15
CA LEU A 70 -3.49 10.33 15.11
C LEU A 70 -4.26 11.05 14.00
N MET A 71 -5.51 10.69 13.78
CA MET A 71 -6.28 11.08 12.61
C MET A 71 -7.63 11.72 12.95
N GLY A 72 -8.06 11.68 14.22
CA GLY A 72 -9.31 12.26 14.70
C GLY A 72 -10.57 11.42 14.41
N GLU A 73 -10.49 10.36 13.62
CA GLU A 73 -11.59 9.43 13.35
C GLU A 73 -11.31 8.04 13.91
N ARG A 74 -12.35 7.40 14.44
CA ARG A 74 -12.26 6.05 15.01
C ARG A 74 -12.85 5.02 14.05
N PRO A 75 -12.03 4.29 13.29
CA PRO A 75 -12.53 3.23 12.41
C PRO A 75 -13.17 2.09 13.22
N SER A 76 -14.23 1.50 12.68
CA SER A 76 -14.87 0.35 13.30
C SER A 76 -13.92 -0.86 13.32
N PRO A 77 -13.62 -1.46 14.50
CA PRO A 77 -12.77 -2.65 14.58
C PRO A 77 -13.27 -3.81 13.73
N GLN A 78 -14.59 -3.94 13.59
CA GLN A 78 -15.22 -5.01 12.80
C GLN A 78 -14.94 -4.87 11.30
N ARG A 79 -14.87 -3.64 10.78
CA ARG A 79 -14.49 -3.38 9.37
C ARG A 79 -13.02 -3.65 9.12
N LEU A 80 -12.15 -3.32 10.08
CA LEU A 80 -10.71 -3.57 9.99
C LEU A 80 -10.35 -5.08 10.06
N LEU A 81 -11.24 -5.92 10.63
CA LEU A 81 -11.04 -7.38 10.70
C LEU A 81 -11.36 -8.12 9.40
N LYS A 82 -12.11 -7.50 8.49
CA LYS A 82 -12.41 -8.09 7.17
C LYS A 82 -11.15 -8.05 6.31
N ASN A 83 -10.44 -9.17 6.29
CA ASN A 83 -9.21 -9.31 5.53
C ASN A 83 -9.05 -10.78 5.14
N ASN A 84 -9.46 -11.12 3.92
CA ASN A 84 -9.26 -12.45 3.34
C ASN A 84 -9.00 -12.34 1.83
N LEU A 85 -8.43 -13.40 1.24
CA LEU A 85 -8.11 -13.45 -0.19
C LEU A 85 -9.32 -13.25 -1.10
N GLN A 86 -10.50 -13.63 -0.65
CA GLN A 86 -11.73 -13.48 -1.42
C GLN A 86 -12.17 -12.01 -1.49
N ASP A 87 -12.09 -11.28 -0.38
CA ASP A 87 -12.37 -9.84 -0.36
C ASP A 87 -11.35 -9.07 -1.22
N GLU A 88 -10.05 -9.43 -1.16
CA GLU A 88 -9.01 -8.87 -2.02
C GLU A 88 -9.31 -9.15 -3.50
N ALA A 89 -9.64 -10.39 -3.87
CA ALA A 89 -9.98 -10.76 -5.24
C ALA A 89 -11.17 -9.96 -5.79
N GLN A 90 -12.26 -9.86 -5.01
CA GLN A 90 -13.44 -9.11 -5.42
C GLN A 90 -13.15 -7.61 -5.58
N ARG A 91 -12.29 -7.06 -4.72
CA ARG A 91 -11.87 -5.66 -4.81
C ARG A 91 -11.03 -5.41 -6.06
N LEU A 92 -10.07 -6.29 -6.36
CA LEU A 92 -9.24 -6.21 -7.57
C LEU A 92 -10.09 -6.29 -8.84
N VAL A 93 -11.07 -7.21 -8.91
CA VAL A 93 -11.99 -7.31 -10.05
C VAL A 93 -12.77 -6.00 -10.23
N ARG A 94 -13.40 -5.47 -9.17
CA ARG A 94 -14.13 -4.20 -9.23
C ARG A 94 -13.26 -3.02 -9.69
N LEU A 95 -12.02 -2.94 -9.20
CA LEU A 95 -11.07 -1.90 -9.59
C LEU A 95 -10.64 -2.03 -11.05
N LYS A 96 -10.40 -3.26 -11.52
CA LYS A 96 -10.05 -3.55 -12.92
C LYS A 96 -11.19 -3.17 -13.85
N ASP A 97 -12.43 -3.54 -13.51
CA ASP A 97 -13.65 -3.21 -14.28
C ASP A 97 -13.90 -1.69 -14.31
N ALA A 98 -13.50 -0.97 -13.29
CA ALA A 98 -13.53 0.49 -13.24
C ALA A 98 -12.34 1.17 -13.98
N GLY A 99 -11.48 0.41 -14.65
CA GLY A 99 -10.36 0.91 -15.45
C GLY A 99 -9.11 1.26 -14.65
N SER A 100 -9.03 0.87 -13.36
CA SER A 100 -7.83 1.09 -12.56
C SER A 100 -6.70 0.13 -12.95
N SER A 101 -5.45 0.61 -12.84
CA SER A 101 -4.26 -0.22 -13.06
C SER A 101 -4.00 -1.08 -11.83
N VAL A 102 -4.61 -2.27 -11.84
CA VAL A 102 -4.44 -3.33 -10.83
C VAL A 102 -4.22 -4.67 -11.53
N PRO A 103 -3.60 -5.68 -10.89
CA PRO A 103 -3.37 -6.97 -11.49
C PRO A 103 -4.68 -7.65 -11.90
N LYS A 104 -4.66 -8.38 -13.01
CA LYS A 104 -5.76 -9.27 -13.38
C LYS A 104 -5.83 -10.42 -12.36
N VAL A 105 -7.02 -10.73 -11.90
CA VAL A 105 -7.30 -11.94 -11.13
C VAL A 105 -7.52 -13.08 -12.12
N TRP A 106 -6.62 -14.05 -12.13
CA TRP A 106 -6.71 -15.24 -12.96
C TRP A 106 -7.56 -16.33 -12.32
N TYR A 107 -7.41 -16.47 -10.99
CA TYR A 107 -8.14 -17.48 -10.23
C TYR A 107 -8.24 -17.06 -8.76
N HIS A 108 -9.34 -17.41 -8.10
CA HIS A 108 -9.46 -17.26 -6.66
C HIS A 108 -10.28 -18.41 -6.04
N ALA A 109 -9.84 -18.83 -4.87
CA ALA A 109 -10.51 -19.78 -3.98
C ALA A 109 -10.27 -19.32 -2.53
N PRO A 110 -10.92 -19.89 -1.53
CA PRO A 110 -10.79 -19.45 -0.12
C PRO A 110 -9.35 -19.37 0.38
N GLU A 111 -8.47 -20.26 -0.11
CA GLU A 111 -7.07 -20.36 0.34
C GLU A 111 -6.04 -19.98 -0.74
N VAL A 112 -6.47 -19.64 -1.96
CA VAL A 112 -5.59 -19.37 -3.09
C VAL A 112 -6.09 -18.19 -3.90
N LEU A 113 -5.19 -17.26 -4.22
CA LEU A 113 -5.41 -16.17 -5.14
C LEU A 113 -4.26 -16.13 -6.16
N VAL A 114 -4.62 -16.19 -7.46
CA VAL A 114 -3.66 -16.13 -8.56
C VAL A 114 -3.84 -14.83 -9.32
N LEU A 115 -2.78 -14.03 -9.33
CA LEU A 115 -2.75 -12.70 -9.92
C LEU A 115 -1.76 -12.64 -11.06
N GLU A 116 -2.00 -11.73 -11.98
CA GLU A 116 -1.02 -11.28 -12.97
C GLU A 116 0.22 -10.70 -12.28
N TYR A 117 1.41 -11.03 -12.78
CA TYR A 117 2.65 -10.38 -12.34
C TYR A 117 2.70 -8.96 -12.89
N ALA A 118 2.87 -7.98 -12.03
CA ALA A 118 2.72 -6.57 -12.36
C ALA A 118 4.06 -5.82 -12.57
N GLY A 119 5.19 -6.52 -12.58
CA GLY A 119 6.52 -5.92 -12.80
C GLY A 119 7.37 -5.83 -11.52
N GLN A 120 8.32 -4.88 -11.50
CA GLN A 120 9.25 -4.67 -10.39
C GLN A 120 8.67 -3.72 -9.34
N ASP A 121 9.01 -3.94 -8.06
CA ASP A 121 8.57 -3.05 -6.98
C ASP A 121 9.27 -1.69 -7.03
N MET A 122 8.55 -0.63 -6.68
CA MET A 122 9.06 0.73 -6.67
C MET A 122 10.29 0.90 -5.76
N PRO A 123 10.40 0.32 -4.56
CA PRO A 123 11.61 0.32 -3.75
C PRO A 123 12.86 -0.21 -4.46
N TYR A 124 12.72 -1.27 -5.24
CA TYR A 124 13.84 -1.80 -6.03
C TYR A 124 14.27 -0.78 -7.09
N LEU A 125 13.33 -0.24 -7.85
CA LEU A 125 13.61 0.75 -8.90
C LEU A 125 14.27 2.01 -8.33
N ILE A 126 13.82 2.50 -7.17
CA ILE A 126 14.41 3.67 -6.50
C ILE A 126 15.88 3.39 -6.13
N ARG A 127 16.19 2.20 -5.62
CA ARG A 127 17.58 1.82 -5.27
C ARG A 127 18.49 1.74 -6.49
N MET A 128 17.97 1.30 -7.62
CA MET A 128 18.76 1.14 -8.86
C MET A 128 18.87 2.42 -9.69
N ALA A 129 18.02 3.43 -9.43
CA ALA A 129 17.98 4.66 -10.21
C ALA A 129 19.07 5.66 -9.79
N THR A 130 19.46 6.53 -10.74
CA THR A 130 20.26 7.73 -10.45
C THR A 130 19.47 8.72 -9.58
N PRO A 131 20.11 9.70 -8.92
CA PRO A 131 19.40 10.72 -8.14
C PRO A 131 18.27 11.41 -8.91
N GLU A 132 18.51 11.78 -10.17
CA GLU A 132 17.51 12.40 -11.05
C GLU A 132 16.38 11.41 -11.40
N GLY A 133 16.74 10.16 -11.68
CA GLY A 133 15.77 9.09 -11.92
C GLY A 133 14.86 8.84 -10.72
N ARG A 134 15.39 8.94 -9.50
CA ARG A 134 14.59 8.81 -8.25
C ARG A 134 13.51 9.90 -8.15
N LEU A 135 13.82 11.13 -8.49
CA LEU A 135 12.83 12.23 -8.53
C LEU A 135 11.71 11.93 -9.54
N GLY A 136 12.06 11.41 -10.72
CA GLY A 136 11.08 10.97 -11.72
C GLY A 136 10.17 9.85 -11.21
N LEU A 137 10.72 8.88 -10.47
CA LEU A 137 9.94 7.81 -9.85
C LEU A 137 9.00 8.35 -8.77
N MET A 138 9.42 9.34 -7.97
CA MET A 138 8.55 9.99 -6.98
C MET A 138 7.39 10.72 -7.65
N SER A 139 7.67 11.47 -8.71
CA SER A 139 6.62 12.16 -9.48
C SER A 139 5.61 11.17 -10.07
N ARG A 140 6.08 10.04 -10.60
CA ARG A 140 5.21 8.97 -11.13
C ARG A 140 4.34 8.35 -10.04
N ALA A 141 4.92 7.99 -8.89
CA ALA A 141 4.18 7.43 -7.77
C ALA A 141 3.12 8.39 -7.24
N ALA A 142 3.45 9.67 -7.15
CA ALA A 142 2.55 10.74 -6.74
C ALA A 142 1.37 10.91 -7.72
N GLN A 143 1.67 10.99 -9.02
CA GLN A 143 0.67 11.14 -10.08
C GLN A 143 -0.28 9.95 -10.14
N GLU A 144 0.26 8.73 -9.99
CA GLU A 144 -0.54 7.51 -10.01
C GLU A 144 -1.52 7.48 -8.82
N LEU A 145 -1.05 7.78 -7.58
CA LEU A 145 -1.92 7.86 -6.42
C LEU A 145 -2.97 8.96 -6.57
N ALA A 146 -2.60 10.12 -7.09
CA ALA A 146 -3.51 11.22 -7.33
C ALA A 146 -4.61 10.84 -8.34
N ASN A 147 -4.25 10.14 -9.43
CA ASN A 147 -5.22 9.64 -10.41
C ASN A 147 -6.19 8.63 -9.79
N PHE A 148 -5.67 7.71 -8.97
CA PHE A 148 -6.45 6.71 -8.25
C PHE A 148 -7.46 7.36 -7.29
N HIS A 149 -7.02 8.38 -6.54
CA HIS A 149 -7.88 9.14 -5.63
C HIS A 149 -8.92 10.00 -6.34
N ARG A 150 -8.57 10.64 -7.46
CA ARG A 150 -9.53 11.41 -8.28
C ARG A 150 -10.62 10.53 -8.89
N ALA A 151 -10.34 9.27 -9.13
CA ALA A 151 -11.35 8.28 -9.53
C ALA A 151 -12.25 7.83 -8.36
N GLY A 152 -12.07 8.38 -7.16
CA GLY A 152 -12.87 8.07 -5.96
C GLY A 152 -12.42 6.81 -5.22
N PHE A 153 -11.26 6.25 -5.57
CA PHE A 153 -10.74 5.05 -4.93
C PHE A 153 -9.80 5.37 -3.76
N VAL A 154 -9.59 4.39 -2.91
CA VAL A 154 -8.64 4.38 -1.78
C VAL A 154 -7.95 3.04 -1.76
N HIS A 155 -6.64 3.03 -1.53
CA HIS A 155 -5.88 1.80 -1.41
C HIS A 155 -5.99 1.18 -0.02
N GLY A 156 -5.80 1.98 1.03
CA GLY A 156 -5.77 1.58 2.44
C GLY A 156 -4.37 1.25 2.94
N GLY A 157 -3.47 0.78 2.08
CA GLY A 157 -2.08 0.45 2.36
C GLY A 157 -1.14 0.94 1.26
N ALA A 158 -1.23 2.21 0.84
CA ALA A 158 -0.57 2.77 -0.34
C ALA A 158 0.95 2.96 -0.18
N GLN A 159 1.64 1.97 0.39
CA GLN A 159 3.10 1.99 0.51
C GLN A 159 3.77 1.83 -0.86
N LEU A 160 4.98 2.39 -1.03
CA LEU A 160 5.73 2.26 -2.29
C LEU A 160 5.99 0.81 -2.72
N ARG A 161 6.14 -0.12 -1.76
CA ARG A 161 6.31 -1.56 -2.06
C ARG A 161 5.06 -2.19 -2.71
N ASN A 162 3.91 -1.54 -2.59
CA ASN A 162 2.65 -1.96 -3.17
C ASN A 162 2.38 -1.26 -4.52
N LEU A 163 3.37 -0.61 -5.08
CA LEU A 163 3.37 -0.03 -6.42
C LEU A 163 4.42 -0.74 -7.27
N MET A 164 3.96 -1.47 -8.27
CA MET A 164 4.78 -2.18 -9.24
C MET A 164 4.88 -1.37 -10.52
N VAL A 165 5.97 -1.53 -11.25
CA VAL A 165 6.17 -0.91 -12.56
C VAL A 165 6.64 -1.99 -13.53
N SER A 166 5.89 -2.17 -14.61
CA SER A 166 6.23 -3.09 -15.70
C SER A 166 7.27 -2.49 -16.65
N ASP A 167 7.82 -3.30 -17.53
CA ASP A 167 8.89 -2.90 -18.47
C ASP A 167 8.44 -1.80 -19.46
N ASP A 168 7.14 -1.74 -19.78
CA ASP A 168 6.53 -0.68 -20.58
C ASP A 168 6.30 0.62 -19.78
N GLY A 169 6.64 0.61 -18.48
CA GLY A 169 6.49 1.74 -17.60
C GLY A 169 5.10 1.89 -16.98
N THR A 170 4.18 0.95 -17.17
CA THR A 170 2.87 0.99 -16.53
C THR A 170 3.01 0.79 -15.02
N ALA A 171 2.46 1.73 -14.24
CA ALA A 171 2.42 1.61 -12.78
C ALA A 171 1.13 0.90 -12.35
N THR A 172 1.26 -0.14 -11.54
CA THR A 172 0.16 -1.02 -11.11
C THR A 172 0.17 -1.17 -9.60
N ARG A 173 -0.96 -0.93 -8.94
CA ARG A 173 -1.10 -1.13 -7.50
C ARG A 173 -1.49 -2.56 -7.18
N ILE A 174 -0.85 -3.10 -6.14
CA ILE A 174 -1.06 -4.46 -5.63
C ILE A 174 -1.38 -4.43 -4.14
N ASP A 175 -1.82 -5.56 -3.60
CA ASP A 175 -1.96 -5.79 -2.16
C ASP A 175 -3.07 -4.96 -1.50
N PHE A 176 -4.31 -5.22 -1.93
CA PHE A 176 -5.52 -4.57 -1.44
C PHE A 176 -6.13 -5.28 -0.20
N GLU A 177 -5.29 -5.77 0.70
CA GLU A 177 -5.73 -6.50 1.89
C GLU A 177 -6.29 -5.57 2.98
N GLU A 178 -5.85 -4.31 3.05
CA GLU A 178 -6.23 -3.39 4.12
C GLU A 178 -7.59 -2.71 3.85
N ASN A 179 -8.53 -2.82 4.81
CA ASN A 179 -9.87 -2.26 4.72
C ASN A 179 -10.02 -0.88 5.40
N ILE A 180 -8.93 -0.17 5.62
CA ILE A 180 -8.97 1.17 6.24
C ILE A 180 -9.79 2.14 5.41
N GLY A 181 -9.73 2.05 4.08
CA GLY A 181 -10.51 2.90 3.19
C GLY A 181 -12.03 2.77 3.33
N GLU A 182 -12.54 1.62 3.76
CA GLU A 182 -13.97 1.43 4.03
C GLU A 182 -14.36 1.84 5.47
N ALA A 183 -13.37 2.07 6.33
CA ALA A 183 -13.56 2.33 7.75
C ALA A 183 -13.46 3.81 8.12
N LEU A 184 -12.88 4.65 7.25
CA LEU A 184 -12.68 6.09 7.41
C LEU A 184 -13.52 6.88 6.38
N SER A 185 -13.70 8.18 6.61
CA SER A 185 -14.24 9.07 5.58
C SER A 185 -13.31 9.12 4.36
N LEU A 186 -13.87 9.29 3.15
CA LEU A 186 -13.10 9.24 1.91
C LEU A 186 -11.90 10.20 1.91
N PRO A 187 -12.03 11.50 2.28
CA PRO A 187 -10.88 12.40 2.31
C PRO A 187 -9.80 11.99 3.32
N LEU A 188 -10.20 11.45 4.48
CA LEU A 188 -9.24 10.98 5.48
C LEU A 188 -8.55 9.70 5.04
N ALA A 189 -9.27 8.77 4.42
CA ALA A 189 -8.69 7.54 3.88
C ALA A 189 -7.69 7.84 2.75
N GLN A 190 -7.97 8.81 1.89
CA GLN A 190 -7.03 9.29 0.87
C GLN A 190 -5.81 10.00 1.50
N ALA A 191 -6.00 10.84 2.51
CA ALA A 191 -4.90 11.44 3.26
C ALA A 191 -4.03 10.39 3.96
N TYR A 192 -4.64 9.32 4.48
CA TYR A 192 -3.92 8.18 5.04
C TYR A 192 -3.06 7.45 4.00
N ASP A 193 -3.56 7.23 2.80
CA ASP A 193 -2.79 6.65 1.69
C ASP A 193 -1.57 7.52 1.35
N VAL A 194 -1.73 8.84 1.27
CA VAL A 194 -0.61 9.77 1.06
C VAL A 194 0.41 9.67 2.20
N PHE A 195 -0.07 9.66 3.43
CA PHE A 195 0.79 9.48 4.61
C PHE A 195 1.56 8.16 4.56
N GLN A 196 0.91 7.05 4.21
CA GLN A 196 1.54 5.74 4.06
C GLN A 196 2.63 5.75 2.98
N MET A 197 2.36 6.38 1.84
CA MET A 197 3.30 6.47 0.74
C MET A 197 4.55 7.28 1.12
N VAL A 198 4.37 8.47 1.72
CA VAL A 198 5.48 9.31 2.21
C VAL A 198 6.25 8.59 3.33
N SER A 199 5.56 7.93 4.25
CA SER A 199 6.17 7.15 5.34
C SER A 199 7.02 6.01 4.81
N SER A 200 6.56 5.31 3.77
CA SER A 200 7.30 4.22 3.14
C SER A 200 8.57 4.71 2.44
N MET A 201 8.57 5.92 1.85
CA MET A 201 9.78 6.57 1.32
C MET A 201 10.73 6.96 2.45
N ALA A 202 10.22 7.58 3.50
CA ALA A 202 11.01 7.98 4.66
C ALA A 202 11.71 6.79 5.34
N GLY A 203 11.03 5.64 5.41
CA GLY A 203 11.52 4.37 5.98
C GLY A 203 12.30 3.48 5.01
N LEU A 204 12.47 3.88 3.74
CA LEU A 204 13.12 3.04 2.74
C LEU A 204 14.56 2.68 3.15
N ARG A 205 14.86 1.38 3.15
CA ARG A 205 16.19 0.87 3.53
C ARG A 205 17.16 1.02 2.35
N GLY A 206 18.36 1.47 2.63
CA GLY A 206 19.49 1.61 1.70
C GLY A 206 20.52 2.52 2.33
N HIS A 207 21.80 2.16 2.26
CA HIS A 207 22.91 3.01 2.72
C HIS A 207 23.18 4.18 1.75
N GLU A 208 22.52 4.15 0.60
CA GLU A 208 22.75 5.01 -0.56
C GLU A 208 22.04 6.36 -0.45
N PHE A 209 21.07 6.49 0.46
CA PHE A 209 20.30 7.72 0.61
C PHE A 209 20.81 8.56 1.78
N GLY A 210 21.41 9.69 1.48
CA GLY A 210 21.69 10.72 2.48
C GLY A 210 20.40 11.28 3.09
N LEU A 211 20.51 11.87 4.29
CA LEU A 211 19.36 12.44 4.99
C LEU A 211 18.64 13.51 4.16
N ASN A 212 19.42 14.36 3.49
CA ASN A 212 18.90 15.46 2.64
C ASN A 212 18.17 14.91 1.39
N GLU A 213 18.72 13.89 0.74
CA GLU A 213 18.11 13.27 -0.42
C GLU A 213 16.77 12.63 -0.06
N ARG A 214 16.71 11.90 1.05
CA ARG A 214 15.47 11.28 1.55
C ARG A 214 14.39 12.33 1.82
N GLN A 215 14.74 13.45 2.42
CA GLN A 215 13.80 14.54 2.67
C GLN A 215 13.32 15.15 1.36
N MET A 216 14.21 15.37 0.40
CA MET A 216 13.88 15.86 -0.93
C MET A 216 12.93 14.93 -1.67
N LEU A 217 13.15 13.60 -1.63
CA LEU A 217 12.27 12.61 -2.25
C LEU A 217 10.88 12.57 -1.60
N CYS A 218 10.81 12.65 -0.26
CA CYS A 218 9.53 12.76 0.45
C CYS A 218 8.77 14.04 0.09
N HIS A 219 9.48 15.17 -0.01
CA HIS A 219 8.91 16.45 -0.43
C HIS A 219 8.40 16.39 -1.87
N GLN A 220 9.21 15.87 -2.81
CA GLN A 220 8.82 15.70 -4.22
C GLN A 220 7.55 14.86 -4.36
N LEU A 221 7.46 13.77 -3.61
CA LEU A 221 6.31 12.88 -3.62
C LEU A 221 5.04 13.58 -3.11
N LEU A 222 5.14 14.30 -1.98
CA LEU A 222 3.99 15.02 -1.41
C LEU A 222 3.57 16.20 -2.28
N ALA A 223 4.51 17.03 -2.75
CA ALA A 223 4.25 18.16 -3.63
C ALA A 223 3.65 17.70 -4.98
N GLY A 224 4.20 16.62 -5.55
CA GLY A 224 3.67 16.02 -6.78
C GLY A 224 2.22 15.52 -6.61
N TYR A 225 1.91 14.90 -5.47
CA TYR A 225 0.55 14.48 -5.18
C TYR A 225 -0.42 15.67 -5.03
N LEU A 226 -0.05 16.67 -4.22
CA LEU A 226 -0.90 17.86 -3.98
C LEU A 226 -1.14 18.67 -5.26
N GLY A 227 -0.12 18.77 -6.13
CA GLY A 227 -0.27 19.41 -7.44
C GLY A 227 -1.18 18.63 -8.39
N ALA A 228 -1.17 17.29 -8.34
CA ALA A 228 -1.96 16.44 -9.21
C ALA A 228 -3.39 16.17 -8.66
N ASN A 229 -3.59 16.25 -7.37
CA ASN A 229 -4.89 16.14 -6.69
C ASN A 229 -5.12 17.31 -5.74
N PRO A 230 -5.56 18.48 -6.24
CA PRO A 230 -5.73 19.69 -5.45
C PRO A 230 -7.05 19.68 -4.63
N ASP A 231 -7.46 18.50 -4.11
CA ASP A 231 -8.67 18.37 -3.30
C ASP A 231 -8.48 19.05 -1.92
N PRO A 232 -9.25 20.13 -1.61
CA PRO A 232 -9.09 20.86 -0.36
C PRO A 232 -9.45 20.03 0.87
N MET A 233 -10.34 19.01 0.72
CA MET A 233 -10.73 18.15 1.83
C MET A 233 -9.59 17.19 2.19
N VAL A 234 -8.92 16.62 1.20
CA VAL A 234 -7.73 15.77 1.45
C VAL A 234 -6.59 16.60 2.05
N ARG A 235 -6.34 17.80 1.52
CA ARG A 235 -5.33 18.74 2.07
C ARG A 235 -5.65 19.08 3.54
N ALA A 236 -6.91 19.38 3.87
CA ALA A 236 -7.34 19.65 5.24
C ALA A 236 -7.08 18.46 6.18
N GLN A 237 -7.31 17.23 5.72
CA GLN A 237 -7.03 16.04 6.50
C GLN A 237 -5.51 15.83 6.71
N LEU A 238 -4.67 16.08 5.70
CA LEU A 238 -3.21 16.05 5.85
C LEU A 238 -2.70 17.08 6.87
N ILE A 239 -3.27 18.29 6.87
CA ILE A 239 -2.98 19.33 7.87
C ILE A 239 -3.43 18.87 9.27
N SER A 240 -4.58 18.21 9.39
CA SER A 240 -5.04 17.64 10.66
C SER A 240 -4.09 16.57 11.18
N ILE A 241 -3.62 15.66 10.33
CA ILE A 241 -2.62 14.64 10.66
C ILE A 241 -1.31 15.30 11.13
N GLU A 242 -0.84 16.34 10.43
CA GLU A 242 0.36 17.10 10.82
C GLU A 242 0.21 17.69 12.22
N LYS A 243 -0.93 18.36 12.53
CA LYS A 243 -1.19 18.94 13.84
C LYS A 243 -1.13 17.91 14.97
N HIS A 244 -1.72 16.72 14.77
CA HIS A 244 -1.63 15.64 15.74
C HIS A 244 -0.17 15.17 15.95
N PHE A 245 0.60 15.08 14.88
CA PHE A 245 2.03 14.74 14.95
C PHE A 245 2.85 15.81 15.63
N ALA A 246 2.56 17.09 15.40
CA ALA A 246 3.22 18.20 16.08
C ALA A 246 2.97 18.13 17.61
N VAL A 247 1.75 17.81 18.04
CA VAL A 247 1.40 17.61 19.45
C VAL A 247 2.18 16.43 20.03
N ILE A 248 2.19 15.27 19.36
CA ILE A 248 2.94 14.10 19.82
C ILE A 248 4.44 14.42 19.93
N LYS A 249 5.01 15.08 18.91
CA LYS A 249 6.41 15.50 18.92
C LYS A 249 6.72 16.46 20.06
N LYS A 250 5.81 17.39 20.38
CA LYS A 250 5.97 18.34 21.48
C LYS A 250 6.03 17.66 22.85
N TYR A 251 5.13 16.70 23.09
CA TYR A 251 5.02 16.08 24.43
C TYR A 251 5.85 14.80 24.58
N LEU A 252 6.07 14.05 23.52
CA LEU A 252 6.79 12.78 23.55
C LEU A 252 8.12 12.80 22.79
N GLY A 253 8.48 13.91 22.14
CA GLY A 253 9.64 14.00 21.24
C GLY A 253 10.97 13.70 21.95
N TRP A 254 11.10 14.00 23.23
CA TRP A 254 12.29 13.64 24.02
C TRP A 254 12.41 12.13 24.23
N CYS A 255 11.29 11.45 24.53
CA CYS A 255 11.25 9.99 24.63
C CYS A 255 11.52 9.34 23.27
N LEU A 256 10.86 9.84 22.21
CA LEU A 256 10.98 9.30 20.85
C LEU A 256 12.42 9.40 20.32
N LYS A 257 13.16 10.48 20.64
CA LYS A 257 14.58 10.61 20.26
C LYS A 257 15.49 9.62 20.96
N SER A 258 15.11 9.17 22.15
CA SER A 258 15.89 8.24 22.97
C SER A 258 15.65 6.77 22.62
N ILE A 259 14.60 6.48 21.83
CA ILE A 259 14.33 5.12 21.38
C ILE A 259 15.06 4.88 20.06
N PRO A 260 16.06 3.99 20.01
CA PRO A 260 16.74 3.64 18.79
C PRO A 260 15.78 2.81 17.91
N GLY A 261 15.12 3.46 16.96
CA GLY A 261 14.19 2.81 16.04
C GLY A 261 14.04 3.59 14.75
N ARG A 262 14.19 2.88 13.61
CA ARG A 262 14.04 3.46 12.27
C ARG A 262 12.62 3.97 12.00
N ASP A 263 11.62 3.33 12.58
CA ASP A 263 10.22 3.71 12.45
C ASP A 263 9.96 5.10 13.09
N ILE A 264 10.65 5.39 14.19
CA ILE A 264 10.56 6.70 14.86
C ILE A 264 11.24 7.79 14.03
N GLN A 265 12.40 7.50 13.44
CA GLN A 265 13.06 8.42 12.53
C GLN A 265 12.18 8.67 11.30
N GLY A 266 11.61 7.61 10.69
CA GLY A 266 10.63 7.72 9.61
C GLY A 266 9.46 8.63 9.99
N PHE A 267 8.87 8.43 11.16
CA PHE A 267 7.80 9.28 11.69
C PHE A 267 8.21 10.76 11.81
N LEU A 268 9.40 11.03 12.34
CA LEU A 268 9.91 12.41 12.47
C LEU A 268 10.16 13.06 11.11
N TYR A 269 10.61 12.29 10.12
CA TYR A 269 10.78 12.76 8.73
C TYR A 269 9.45 13.13 8.11
N VAL A 270 8.45 12.26 8.21
CA VAL A 270 7.11 12.51 7.66
C VAL A 270 6.48 13.74 8.29
N ALA A 271 6.53 13.84 9.63
CA ALA A 271 6.02 15.02 10.34
C ALA A 271 6.69 16.32 9.88
N ASN A 272 8.00 16.28 9.63
CA ASN A 272 8.74 17.44 9.12
C ASN A 272 8.37 17.76 7.67
N THR A 273 8.26 16.76 6.82
CA THR A 273 7.85 16.92 5.41
C THR A 273 6.44 17.51 5.31
N LEU A 274 5.48 16.97 6.07
CA LEU A 274 4.11 17.50 6.09
C LEU A 274 4.09 18.97 6.51
N ARG A 275 4.82 19.30 7.58
CA ARG A 275 4.89 20.68 8.08
C ARG A 275 5.44 21.63 7.03
N LEU A 276 6.60 21.34 6.42
CA LEU A 276 7.25 22.20 5.42
C LEU A 276 6.40 22.36 4.15
N SER A 277 5.68 21.30 3.74
CA SER A 277 4.90 21.35 2.49
C SER A 277 3.47 21.88 2.65
N LEU A 278 2.94 21.96 3.87
CA LEU A 278 1.54 22.33 4.11
C LEU A 278 1.36 23.64 4.89
N CYS A 279 2.36 24.05 5.68
CA CYS A 279 2.24 25.18 6.62
C CYS A 279 3.14 26.37 6.28
N ASP A 280 4.08 26.23 5.35
CA ASP A 280 5.00 27.30 4.96
C ASP A 280 4.52 28.07 3.69
N GLU A 281 3.25 27.88 3.26
CA GLU A 281 2.53 28.71 2.30
C GLU A 281 1.56 29.64 3.10
#